data_3ff2d7b7c646046d48793b1808bb74ba
#
_entry.id   3ff2d7b7c646046d48793b1808bb74ba
#
_cell.length_a   1.000
_cell.length_b   1.000
_cell.length_c   1.000
_cell.angle_alpha   90.00
_cell.angle_beta   90.00
_cell.angle_gamma   90.00
#
_symmetry.space_group_name_H-M   'P 1'
#
loop_
_entity.id
_entity.type
_entity.pdbx_description
1 polymer ?
#
loop_
_entity_poly.entity_id
_entity_poly.type
_entity_poly.pdbx_seq_one_letter_code
_entity_poly.pdbx_strand_id
1 'polypeptide(L)'
;AVDADDSRRGAGRGSGPGSARGSGRGYHVAGRGHGGREDGGRGSGRGRGYDGGAEGRSSGPGAGGLDGAALNRKLIEASNSGGLEAVLDIVGSGDPERLNIVHCCTALNRICRLATSPAQRAELQDNPDFRRLLGRLTKVLKGCEAKSASVAAHACASLGISDEDALAAVGAAVHANCESFDRQGVATVLWALAKLPRAARGDA
;
A
#
# COMPACT_ATOMS: atom_id res chain seq x y z
N ALA A 1 39.32 -16.32 53.55
CA ALA A 1 40.39 -15.34 53.46
C ALA A 1 40.06 -14.35 52.37
N VAL A 2 39.73 -13.27 52.86
CA VAL A 2 40.12 -11.87 52.65
C VAL A 2 39.49 -11.20 51.38
N ASP A 3 38.63 -10.34 51.63
CA ASP A 3 38.64 -8.86 51.73
C ASP A 3 38.43 -8.18 50.40
N ALA A 4 37.41 -7.46 50.39
CA ALA A 4 37.18 -6.04 50.67
C ALA A 4 37.12 -5.19 49.39
N ASP A 5 35.94 -4.57 49.24
CA ASP A 5 35.79 -3.11 49.25
C ASP A 5 36.26 -2.36 48.01
N ASP A 6 35.38 -1.69 47.37
CA ASP A 6 35.42 -0.24 47.32
C ASP A 6 34.16 0.40 46.64
N SER A 7 33.56 1.19 47.45
CA SER A 7 32.51 2.16 47.10
C SER A 7 33.08 3.27 46.21
N ARG A 8 32.38 3.69 45.20
CA ARG A 8 32.37 5.11 44.82
C ARG A 8 31.05 5.56 44.18
N ARG A 9 30.39 6.35 44.94
CA ARG A 9 29.29 7.23 44.59
C ARG A 9 29.73 8.25 43.54
N GLY A 10 28.90 8.46 42.52
CA GLY A 10 29.02 9.56 41.60
C GLY A 10 27.65 10.16 41.34
N ALA A 11 27.21 11.08 42.19
CA ALA A 11 26.04 11.91 41.97
C ALA A 11 26.41 13.00 40.99
N GLY A 12 25.76 13.01 39.82
CA GLY A 12 25.81 14.09 38.85
C GLY A 12 24.41 14.69 38.62
N ARG A 13 24.10 15.69 39.42
CA ARG A 13 22.95 16.56 39.14
C ARG A 13 23.33 17.52 38.01
N GLY A 14 22.58 17.52 36.96
CA GLY A 14 22.66 18.48 35.86
C GLY A 14 21.26 19.02 35.52
N SER A 15 20.87 20.04 36.23
CA SER A 15 19.69 20.85 35.92
C SER A 15 20.05 21.81 34.78
N GLY A 16 19.22 21.90 33.75
CA GLY A 16 19.30 22.97 32.79
C GLY A 16 17.99 23.11 32.02
N PRO A 17 17.19 24.16 32.23
CA PRO A 17 16.01 24.42 31.44
C PRO A 17 16.39 25.29 30.23
N GLY A 18 16.12 24.83 29.05
CA GLY A 18 16.26 25.57 27.79
C GLY A 18 14.92 25.73 27.09
N SER A 19 14.17 26.77 27.50
CA SER A 19 13.03 27.28 26.75
C SER A 19 13.52 28.00 25.51
N ALA A 20 13.19 27.48 24.32
CA ALA A 20 13.27 28.24 23.08
C ALA A 20 11.88 28.32 22.46
N ARG A 21 11.22 29.43 22.66
CA ARG A 21 10.00 29.86 21.94
C ARG A 21 10.43 30.23 20.52
N GLY A 22 10.08 29.43 19.53
CA GLY A 22 10.18 29.75 18.11
C GLY A 22 8.84 30.25 17.60
N SER A 23 8.68 31.53 17.47
CA SER A 23 7.55 32.18 16.82
C SER A 23 7.63 31.98 15.29
N GLY A 24 6.83 31.07 14.77
CA GLY A 24 6.64 30.91 13.34
C GLY A 24 5.64 31.94 12.81
N ARG A 25 6.11 32.78 11.93
CA ARG A 25 5.36 33.82 11.21
C ARG A 25 4.37 33.17 10.25
N GLY A 26 3.09 33.47 10.48
CA GLY A 26 2.03 33.19 9.50
C GLY A 26 2.17 34.12 8.30
N TYR A 27 2.21 33.55 7.12
CA TYR A 27 2.06 34.31 5.87
C TYR A 27 0.57 34.40 5.53
N HIS A 28 -0.04 35.53 5.87
CA HIS A 28 -1.29 35.98 5.31
C HIS A 28 -1.04 36.49 3.90
N VAL A 29 -1.50 35.78 2.90
CA VAL A 29 -1.67 36.33 1.57
C VAL A 29 -3.12 36.78 1.42
N ALA A 30 -3.31 38.09 1.59
CA ALA A 30 -4.53 38.76 1.25
C ALA A 30 -4.49 39.08 -0.24
N GLY A 31 -5.27 38.37 -1.03
CA GLY A 31 -5.57 38.74 -2.41
C GLY A 31 -6.99 39.33 -2.49
N ARG A 32 -7.08 40.64 -2.60
CA ARG A 32 -8.29 41.41 -3.02
C ARG A 32 -8.62 41.04 -4.47
N GLY A 33 -9.80 40.71 -4.77
CA GLY A 33 -11.02 41.34 -5.12
C GLY A 33 -10.99 42.04 -6.47
N HIS A 34 -11.95 41.76 -7.25
CA HIS A 34 -12.78 42.52 -8.19
C HIS A 34 -13.43 41.49 -9.10
N GLY A 35 -14.74 41.31 -9.18
CA GLY A 35 -15.75 42.30 -9.51
C GLY A 35 -15.92 42.31 -11.05
N GLY A 36 -16.93 41.60 -11.58
CA GLY A 36 -17.27 41.66 -12.99
C GLY A 36 -18.33 40.60 -13.33
N ARG A 37 -19.54 40.95 -13.24
CA ARG A 37 -20.75 40.85 -14.11
C ARG A 37 -20.80 39.72 -15.14
N GLU A 38 -21.87 38.92 -14.99
CA GLU A 38 -22.97 38.69 -15.91
C GLU A 38 -22.58 38.36 -17.37
N ASP A 39 -22.81 37.11 -17.83
CA ASP A 39 -23.80 36.89 -18.83
C ASP A 39 -24.05 35.39 -19.09
N GLY A 40 -25.30 35.08 -19.43
CA GLY A 40 -25.85 33.77 -19.58
C GLY A 40 -25.23 32.95 -20.74
N GLY A 41 -25.06 31.72 -20.49
CA GLY A 41 -24.67 30.70 -21.46
C GLY A 41 -25.33 29.38 -21.13
N ARG A 42 -26.52 29.15 -21.66
CA ARG A 42 -27.12 27.82 -21.73
C ARG A 42 -26.24 26.95 -22.60
N GLY A 43 -25.43 26.11 -21.94
CA GLY A 43 -24.61 25.09 -22.57
C GLY A 43 -25.07 23.72 -22.08
N SER A 44 -25.96 23.08 -22.82
CA SER A 44 -26.27 21.67 -22.67
C SER A 44 -25.04 20.84 -23.08
N GLY A 45 -24.14 20.62 -22.14
CA GLY A 45 -22.99 19.75 -22.30
C GLY A 45 -23.42 18.31 -22.02
N ARG A 46 -23.66 17.58 -23.10
CA ARG A 46 -23.79 16.11 -23.07
C ARG A 46 -22.56 15.53 -22.44
N GLY A 47 -22.72 15.01 -21.22
CA GLY A 47 -21.72 14.17 -20.56
C GLY A 47 -21.50 12.94 -21.44
N ARG A 48 -20.36 12.88 -22.10
CA ARG A 48 -19.86 11.64 -22.71
C ARG A 48 -19.48 10.72 -21.57
N GLY A 49 -20.33 9.72 -21.34
CA GLY A 49 -19.98 8.56 -20.55
C GLY A 49 -18.73 7.94 -21.16
N TYR A 50 -17.72 7.80 -20.36
CA TYR A 50 -16.60 6.92 -20.68
C TYR A 50 -17.07 5.48 -20.50
N ASP A 51 -17.72 4.94 -21.52
CA ASP A 51 -17.83 3.51 -21.74
C ASP A 51 -16.44 3.00 -22.14
N GLY A 52 -15.64 2.72 -21.15
CA GLY A 52 -14.41 1.97 -21.30
C GLY A 52 -14.74 0.49 -21.43
N GLY A 53 -15.22 0.09 -22.59
CA GLY A 53 -15.31 -1.30 -22.97
C GLY A 53 -13.91 -1.88 -23.06
N ALA A 54 -13.47 -2.59 -22.02
CA ALA A 54 -12.34 -3.49 -22.07
C ALA A 54 -12.86 -4.91 -22.24
N GLU A 55 -13.18 -5.26 -23.48
CA GLU A 55 -13.31 -6.66 -23.90
C GLU A 55 -11.90 -7.26 -23.99
N GLY A 56 -11.38 -7.71 -22.86
CA GLY A 56 -10.22 -8.59 -22.78
C GLY A 56 -10.69 -9.99 -22.43
N ARG A 57 -11.09 -10.76 -23.45
CA ARG A 57 -11.39 -12.19 -23.32
C ARG A 57 -10.11 -12.94 -22.96
N SER A 58 -10.05 -13.44 -21.76
CA SER A 58 -9.21 -14.58 -21.37
C SER A 58 -10.01 -15.43 -20.41
N SER A 59 -10.92 -16.18 -20.96
CA SER A 59 -11.73 -17.16 -20.25
C SER A 59 -11.07 -18.53 -20.36
N GLY A 60 -10.40 -18.94 -19.27
CA GLY A 60 -10.22 -20.34 -18.97
C GLY A 60 -11.36 -20.79 -18.07
N PRO A 61 -12.05 -21.93 -18.35
CA PRO A 61 -13.12 -22.42 -17.50
C PRO A 61 -12.53 -23.17 -16.29
N GLY A 62 -12.48 -22.47 -15.16
CA GLY A 62 -12.16 -23.06 -13.86
C GLY A 62 -13.39 -23.07 -12.99
N ALA A 63 -13.81 -24.26 -12.64
CA ALA A 63 -15.05 -24.61 -11.93
C ALA A 63 -15.28 -23.85 -10.62
N GLY A 64 -16.52 -23.38 -10.39
CA GLY A 64 -17.14 -23.32 -9.06
C GLY A 64 -16.71 -22.20 -8.11
N GLY A 65 -16.13 -21.09 -8.57
CA GLY A 65 -15.82 -19.92 -7.75
C GLY A 65 -16.79 -18.76 -8.00
N LEU A 66 -17.09 -17.96 -6.96
CA LEU A 66 -17.73 -16.65 -7.13
C LEU A 66 -17.04 -15.93 -8.28
N ASP A 67 -17.82 -15.38 -9.21
CA ASP A 67 -17.34 -14.55 -10.29
C ASP A 67 -16.27 -13.57 -9.75
N GLY A 68 -15.14 -13.46 -10.44
CA GLY A 68 -14.02 -12.64 -9.96
C GLY A 68 -14.45 -11.20 -9.62
N ALA A 69 -15.42 -10.65 -10.36
CA ALA A 69 -16.01 -9.36 -10.05
C ALA A 69 -16.77 -9.36 -8.72
N ALA A 70 -17.44 -10.46 -8.36
CA ALA A 70 -18.15 -10.59 -7.09
C ALA A 70 -17.18 -10.65 -5.91
N LEU A 71 -16.08 -11.40 -6.03
CA LEU A 71 -15.06 -11.46 -4.99
C LEU A 71 -14.40 -10.09 -4.77
N ASN A 72 -14.07 -9.39 -5.85
CA ASN A 72 -13.50 -8.05 -5.76
C ASN A 72 -14.45 -7.06 -5.06
N ARG A 73 -15.76 -7.11 -5.36
CA ARG A 73 -16.77 -6.32 -4.65
C ARG A 73 -16.82 -6.65 -3.17
N LYS A 74 -16.80 -7.93 -2.79
CA LYS A 74 -16.77 -8.36 -1.39
C LYS A 74 -15.56 -7.81 -0.64
N LEU A 75 -14.36 -7.83 -1.24
CA LEU A 75 -13.15 -7.24 -0.65
C LEU A 75 -13.31 -5.73 -0.41
N ILE A 76 -13.92 -5.02 -1.36
CA ILE A 76 -14.18 -3.58 -1.24
C ILE A 76 -15.20 -3.31 -0.14
N GLU A 77 -16.30 -4.04 -0.12
CA GLU A 77 -17.37 -3.90 0.88
C GLU A 77 -16.87 -4.22 2.28
N ALA A 78 -16.15 -5.33 2.45
CA ALA A 78 -15.54 -5.70 3.72
C ALA A 78 -14.61 -4.60 4.25
N SER A 79 -13.80 -3.99 3.37
CA SER A 79 -12.92 -2.90 3.78
C SER A 79 -13.66 -1.64 4.22
N ASN A 80 -14.88 -1.41 3.72
CA ASN A 80 -15.67 -0.23 4.03
C ASN A 80 -16.52 -0.40 5.30
N SER A 81 -16.97 -1.61 5.59
CA SER A 81 -17.92 -1.91 6.69
C SER A 81 -17.32 -2.73 7.82
N GLY A 82 -16.43 -3.66 7.51
CA GLY A 82 -15.90 -4.64 8.47
C GLY A 82 -14.44 -4.45 8.87
N GLY A 83 -13.74 -3.51 8.25
CA GLY A 83 -12.35 -3.20 8.61
C GLY A 83 -11.33 -4.23 8.14
N LEU A 84 -10.18 -4.25 8.83
CA LEU A 84 -9.02 -5.08 8.46
C LEU A 84 -9.32 -6.58 8.57
N GLU A 85 -9.90 -7.01 9.68
CA GLU A 85 -10.24 -8.41 9.95
C GLU A 85 -11.17 -8.98 8.88
N ALA A 86 -12.21 -8.23 8.49
CA ALA A 86 -13.14 -8.70 7.47
C ALA A 86 -12.47 -8.89 6.09
N VAL A 87 -11.45 -8.10 5.76
CA VAL A 87 -10.67 -8.29 4.54
C VAL A 87 -9.79 -9.54 4.65
N LEU A 88 -9.16 -9.76 5.81
CA LEU A 88 -8.32 -10.93 6.09
C LEU A 88 -9.16 -12.22 6.07
N ASP A 89 -10.35 -12.21 6.67
CA ASP A 89 -11.28 -13.35 6.65
C ASP A 89 -11.64 -13.78 5.22
N ILE A 90 -11.92 -12.81 4.33
CA ILE A 90 -12.21 -13.11 2.93
C ILE A 90 -10.98 -13.72 2.24
N VAL A 91 -9.80 -13.22 2.50
CA VAL A 91 -8.55 -13.74 1.93
C VAL A 91 -8.26 -15.14 2.47
N GLY A 92 -8.42 -15.35 3.78
CA GLY A 92 -8.16 -16.60 4.46
C GLY A 92 -9.19 -17.69 4.17
N SER A 93 -10.45 -17.30 3.87
CA SER A 93 -11.51 -18.26 3.62
C SER A 93 -11.37 -18.94 2.25
N GLY A 94 -11.35 -20.26 2.25
CA GLY A 94 -11.36 -21.08 1.03
C GLY A 94 -10.00 -21.28 0.37
N ASP A 95 -10.02 -21.67 -0.91
CA ASP A 95 -8.83 -21.98 -1.69
C ASP A 95 -8.09 -20.67 -2.10
N PRO A 96 -6.80 -20.52 -1.76
CA PRO A 96 -6.00 -19.39 -2.22
C PRO A 96 -5.93 -19.25 -3.74
N GLU A 97 -6.02 -20.36 -4.48
CA GLU A 97 -5.93 -20.36 -5.95
C GLU A 97 -7.07 -19.60 -6.63
N ARG A 98 -8.18 -19.35 -5.92
CA ARG A 98 -9.27 -18.46 -6.41
C ARG A 98 -8.86 -17.00 -6.54
N LEU A 99 -7.81 -16.57 -5.82
CA LEU A 99 -7.33 -15.20 -5.86
C LEU A 99 -6.46 -15.00 -7.10
N ASN A 100 -6.89 -14.14 -8.00
CA ASN A 100 -6.08 -13.66 -9.12
C ASN A 100 -5.32 -12.38 -8.75
N ILE A 101 -4.50 -11.86 -9.66
CA ILE A 101 -3.70 -10.66 -9.42
C ILE A 101 -4.53 -9.43 -9.02
N VAL A 102 -5.72 -9.26 -9.60
CA VAL A 102 -6.62 -8.13 -9.27
C VAL A 102 -7.10 -8.24 -7.83
N HIS A 103 -7.50 -9.46 -7.38
CA HIS A 103 -7.92 -9.69 -6.00
C HIS A 103 -6.79 -9.44 -5.00
N CYS A 104 -5.58 -9.94 -5.29
CA CYS A 104 -4.42 -9.72 -4.44
C CYS A 104 -4.08 -8.23 -4.34
N CYS A 105 -4.03 -7.51 -5.46
CA CYS A 105 -3.78 -6.07 -5.47
C CYS A 105 -4.88 -5.27 -4.75
N THR A 106 -6.16 -5.66 -4.93
CA THR A 106 -7.28 -5.01 -4.23
C THR A 106 -7.18 -5.24 -2.72
N ALA A 107 -6.98 -6.49 -2.28
CA ALA A 107 -6.84 -6.82 -0.86
C ALA A 107 -5.67 -6.05 -0.23
N LEU A 108 -4.48 -6.08 -0.83
CA LEU A 108 -3.30 -5.36 -0.35
C LEU A 108 -3.54 -3.85 -0.25
N ASN A 109 -4.14 -3.24 -1.27
CA ASN A 109 -4.44 -1.80 -1.25
C ASN A 109 -5.46 -1.45 -0.14
N ARG A 110 -6.44 -2.31 0.14
CA ARG A 110 -7.38 -2.12 1.24
C ARG A 110 -6.71 -2.29 2.59
N ILE A 111 -5.90 -3.32 2.76
CA ILE A 111 -5.09 -3.56 3.97
C ILE A 111 -4.17 -2.35 4.25
N CYS A 112 -3.50 -1.80 3.23
CA CYS A 112 -2.67 -0.59 3.38
C CYS A 112 -3.42 0.60 3.96
N ARG A 113 -4.69 0.77 3.59
CA ARG A 113 -5.53 1.87 4.08
C ARG A 113 -6.04 1.64 5.49
N LEU A 114 -6.20 0.39 5.90
CA LEU A 114 -6.75 0.00 7.19
C LEU A 114 -5.67 -0.15 8.27
N ALA A 115 -4.51 -0.70 7.93
CA ALA A 115 -3.37 -0.85 8.82
C ALA A 115 -2.57 0.47 8.93
N THR A 116 -3.12 1.43 9.67
CA THR A 116 -2.55 2.78 9.76
C THR A 116 -1.42 2.90 10.77
N SER A 117 -1.45 2.11 11.86
CA SER A 117 -0.44 2.15 12.91
C SER A 117 0.73 1.21 12.65
N PRO A 118 1.95 1.54 13.15
CA PRO A 118 3.08 0.62 13.07
C PRO A 118 2.83 -0.72 13.78
N ALA A 119 2.09 -0.73 14.89
CA ALA A 119 1.73 -1.93 15.62
C ALA A 119 0.87 -2.87 14.77
N GLN A 120 -0.19 -2.35 14.13
CA GLN A 120 -1.04 -3.12 13.23
C GLN A 120 -0.24 -3.72 12.06
N ARG A 121 0.72 -3.00 11.51
CA ARG A 121 1.57 -3.52 10.43
C ARG A 121 2.51 -4.62 10.91
N ALA A 122 3.01 -4.54 12.13
CA ALA A 122 3.81 -5.60 12.74
C ALA A 122 2.96 -6.86 12.96
N GLU A 123 1.77 -6.73 13.54
CA GLU A 123 0.83 -7.84 13.74
C GLU A 123 0.44 -8.53 12.42
N LEU A 124 0.27 -7.75 11.35
CA LEU A 124 -0.02 -8.28 10.02
C LEU A 124 1.06 -9.25 9.52
N GLN A 125 2.35 -8.98 9.80
CA GLN A 125 3.44 -9.87 9.35
C GLN A 125 3.31 -11.28 9.94
N ASP A 126 2.69 -11.41 11.11
CA ASP A 126 2.47 -12.68 11.80
C ASP A 126 1.11 -13.31 11.51
N ASN A 127 0.19 -12.57 10.88
CA ASN A 127 -1.15 -13.05 10.57
C ASN A 127 -1.11 -14.14 9.47
N PRO A 128 -1.68 -15.34 9.71
CA PRO A 128 -1.62 -16.46 8.77
C PRO A 128 -2.33 -16.19 7.45
N ASP A 129 -3.45 -15.46 7.47
CA ASP A 129 -4.20 -15.14 6.26
C ASP A 129 -3.50 -14.10 5.40
N PHE A 130 -2.80 -13.16 6.05
CA PHE A 130 -1.94 -12.23 5.36
C PHE A 130 -0.74 -12.93 4.70
N ARG A 131 -0.07 -13.85 5.40
CA ARG A 131 1.00 -14.68 4.82
C ARG A 131 0.52 -15.52 3.65
N ARG A 132 -0.70 -16.07 3.75
CA ARG A 132 -1.34 -16.78 2.65
C ARG A 132 -1.58 -15.87 1.43
N LEU A 133 -2.00 -14.62 1.65
CA LEU A 133 -2.13 -13.62 0.60
C LEU A 133 -0.78 -13.33 -0.08
N LEU A 134 0.30 -13.15 0.69
CA LEU A 134 1.64 -12.92 0.15
C LEU A 134 2.13 -14.12 -0.66
N GLY A 135 1.97 -15.34 -0.14
CA GLY A 135 2.30 -16.57 -0.88
C GLY A 135 1.48 -16.75 -2.17
N ARG A 136 0.23 -16.25 -2.21
CA ARG A 136 -0.53 -16.21 -3.46
C ARG A 136 -0.04 -15.12 -4.40
N LEU A 137 0.26 -13.95 -3.88
CA LEU A 137 0.80 -12.82 -4.64
C LEU A 137 2.05 -13.23 -5.43
N THR A 138 3.00 -13.93 -4.81
CA THR A 138 4.23 -14.40 -5.47
C THR A 138 3.94 -15.21 -6.72
N LYS A 139 2.91 -16.04 -6.66
CA LYS A 139 2.51 -16.90 -7.81
C LYS A 139 1.84 -16.11 -8.93
N VAL A 140 0.97 -15.14 -8.59
CA VAL A 140 0.17 -14.42 -9.59
C VAL A 140 0.85 -13.18 -10.16
N LEU A 141 1.97 -12.73 -9.58
CA LEU A 141 2.77 -11.63 -10.11
C LEU A 141 3.49 -12.01 -11.42
N LYS A 142 3.75 -13.28 -11.62
CA LYS A 142 4.43 -13.75 -12.84
C LYS A 142 3.55 -13.45 -14.06
N GLY A 143 4.05 -12.58 -14.94
CA GLY A 143 3.33 -12.19 -16.16
C GLY A 143 2.20 -11.17 -15.94
N CYS A 144 2.19 -10.50 -14.80
CA CYS A 144 1.22 -9.44 -14.54
C CYS A 144 1.55 -8.17 -15.35
N GLU A 145 0.55 -7.31 -15.51
CA GLU A 145 0.70 -6.00 -16.15
C GLU A 145 1.44 -5.00 -15.24
N ALA A 146 2.05 -3.96 -15.85
CA ALA A 146 2.78 -2.89 -15.17
C ALA A 146 1.97 -2.23 -14.04
N LYS A 147 0.67 -1.99 -14.24
CA LYS A 147 -0.21 -1.42 -13.23
C LYS A 147 -0.27 -2.30 -11.96
N SER A 148 -0.40 -3.61 -12.13
CA SER A 148 -0.45 -4.56 -11.01
C SER A 148 0.90 -4.63 -10.29
N ALA A 149 2.01 -4.63 -11.03
CA ALA A 149 3.35 -4.61 -10.46
C ALA A 149 3.60 -3.34 -9.62
N SER A 150 3.20 -2.16 -10.11
CA SER A 150 3.34 -0.90 -9.36
C SER A 150 2.48 -0.86 -8.09
N VAL A 151 1.25 -1.38 -8.14
CA VAL A 151 0.37 -1.47 -6.97
C VAL A 151 0.93 -2.43 -5.93
N ALA A 152 1.43 -3.60 -6.35
CA ALA A 152 2.06 -4.56 -5.44
C ALA A 152 3.32 -3.97 -4.78
N ALA A 153 4.19 -3.32 -5.55
CA ALA A 153 5.38 -2.65 -5.02
C ALA A 153 5.02 -1.58 -3.98
N HIS A 154 4.03 -0.73 -4.29
CA HIS A 154 3.54 0.29 -3.36
C HIS A 154 3.01 -0.32 -2.07
N ALA A 155 2.22 -1.38 -2.17
CA ALA A 155 1.64 -2.05 -1.02
C ALA A 155 2.72 -2.67 -0.12
N CYS A 156 3.68 -3.39 -0.70
CA CYS A 156 4.80 -3.97 0.04
C CYS A 156 5.60 -2.90 0.80
N ALA A 157 5.91 -1.79 0.13
CA ALA A 157 6.63 -0.68 0.75
C ALA A 157 5.81 0.03 1.84
N SER A 158 4.51 0.22 1.63
CA SER A 158 3.61 0.89 2.58
C SER A 158 3.38 0.07 3.85
N LEU A 159 3.28 -1.24 3.71
CA LEU A 159 3.10 -2.17 4.82
C LEU A 159 4.41 -2.55 5.52
N GLY A 160 5.56 -2.21 4.93
CA GLY A 160 6.87 -2.60 5.46
C GLY A 160 7.08 -4.11 5.39
N ILE A 161 6.63 -4.75 4.31
CA ILE A 161 6.77 -6.20 4.13
C ILE A 161 8.24 -6.58 4.11
N SER A 162 8.60 -7.61 4.88
CA SER A 162 9.94 -8.17 4.97
C SER A 162 10.05 -9.59 4.40
N ASP A 163 8.96 -10.14 3.88
CA ASP A 163 8.94 -11.46 3.23
C ASP A 163 9.78 -11.42 1.94
N GLU A 164 10.90 -12.14 1.95
CA GLU A 164 11.88 -12.12 0.86
C GLU A 164 11.31 -12.64 -0.46
N ASP A 165 10.48 -13.68 -0.41
CA ASP A 165 9.88 -14.27 -1.60
C ASP A 165 8.90 -13.30 -2.26
N ALA A 166 8.07 -12.62 -1.45
CA ALA A 166 7.16 -11.59 -1.94
C ALA A 166 7.92 -10.41 -2.55
N LEU A 167 8.99 -9.95 -1.89
CA LEU A 167 9.82 -8.85 -2.38
C LEU A 167 10.57 -9.22 -3.67
N ALA A 168 11.12 -10.42 -3.76
CA ALA A 168 11.77 -10.92 -4.96
C ALA A 168 10.78 -11.02 -6.14
N ALA A 169 9.57 -11.53 -5.89
CA ALA A 169 8.54 -11.62 -6.91
C ALA A 169 8.08 -10.23 -7.42
N VAL A 170 7.93 -9.26 -6.50
CA VAL A 170 7.63 -7.87 -6.85
C VAL A 170 8.77 -7.25 -7.67
N GLY A 171 10.02 -7.43 -7.25
CA GLY A 171 11.18 -6.96 -7.99
C GLY A 171 11.25 -7.52 -9.42
N ALA A 172 11.03 -8.83 -9.58
CA ALA A 172 10.97 -9.48 -10.88
C ALA A 172 9.82 -8.94 -11.75
N ALA A 173 8.63 -8.73 -11.17
CA ALA A 173 7.50 -8.16 -11.88
C ALA A 173 7.75 -6.70 -12.32
N VAL A 174 8.36 -5.90 -11.47
CA VAL A 174 8.76 -4.53 -11.78
C VAL A 174 9.79 -4.52 -12.92
N HIS A 175 10.81 -5.36 -12.84
CA HIS A 175 11.83 -5.48 -13.88
C HIS A 175 11.22 -5.89 -15.23
N ALA A 176 10.36 -6.91 -15.24
CA ALA A 176 9.71 -7.39 -16.45
C ALA A 176 8.81 -6.36 -17.13
N ASN A 177 8.35 -5.35 -16.40
CA ASN A 177 7.46 -4.31 -16.89
C ASN A 177 8.12 -2.93 -17.03
N CYS A 178 9.45 -2.83 -16.92
CA CYS A 178 10.17 -1.55 -16.81
C CYS A 178 9.87 -0.56 -17.96
N GLU A 179 9.63 -1.07 -19.15
CA GLU A 179 9.32 -0.26 -20.36
C GLU A 179 7.83 0.06 -20.51
N SER A 180 6.96 -0.60 -19.71
CA SER A 180 5.49 -0.51 -19.84
C SER A 180 4.84 0.39 -18.80
N PHE A 181 5.62 0.97 -17.87
CA PHE A 181 5.08 1.87 -16.88
C PHE A 181 4.72 3.23 -17.46
N ASP A 182 3.54 3.71 -17.12
CA ASP A 182 3.19 5.12 -17.29
C ASP A 182 3.92 6.01 -16.26
N ARG A 183 3.76 7.32 -16.37
CA ARG A 183 4.43 8.28 -15.46
C ARG A 183 4.08 8.03 -13.99
N GLN A 184 2.84 7.66 -13.71
CA GLN A 184 2.39 7.36 -12.35
C GLN A 184 3.00 6.05 -11.85
N GLY A 185 3.04 5.04 -12.69
CA GLY A 185 3.67 3.75 -12.39
C GLY A 185 5.14 3.90 -12.04
N VAL A 186 5.90 4.66 -12.85
CA VAL A 186 7.31 4.98 -12.58
C VAL A 186 7.47 5.67 -11.23
N ALA A 187 6.71 6.73 -10.97
CA ALA A 187 6.80 7.46 -9.70
C ALA A 187 6.47 6.56 -8.50
N THR A 188 5.45 5.71 -8.64
CA THR A 188 5.01 4.77 -7.60
C THR A 188 6.10 3.73 -7.30
N VAL A 189 6.71 3.17 -8.34
CA VAL A 189 7.78 2.18 -8.20
C VAL A 189 9.02 2.80 -7.57
N LEU A 190 9.45 3.97 -8.03
CA LEU A 190 10.61 4.69 -7.45
C LEU A 190 10.39 5.01 -5.97
N TRP A 191 9.19 5.47 -5.61
CA TRP A 191 8.83 5.69 -4.22
C TRP A 191 8.89 4.40 -3.40
N ALA A 192 8.34 3.31 -3.92
CA ALA A 192 8.35 2.01 -3.25
C ALA A 192 9.79 1.51 -3.04
N LEU A 193 10.63 1.55 -4.07
CA LEU A 193 12.04 1.14 -4.00
C LEU A 193 12.82 1.98 -2.98
N ALA A 194 12.51 3.28 -2.86
CA ALA A 194 13.15 4.13 -1.85
C ALA A 194 12.78 3.76 -0.42
N LYS A 195 11.63 3.13 -0.21
CA LYS A 195 11.11 2.72 1.11
C LYS A 195 11.48 1.28 1.50
N LEU A 196 11.60 0.41 0.53
CA LEU A 196 11.94 -1.00 0.78
C LEU A 196 13.37 -1.16 1.32
N PRO A 197 13.62 -2.20 2.15
CA PRO A 197 14.95 -2.55 2.61
C PRO A 197 15.94 -2.75 1.45
N ARG A 198 17.23 -2.50 1.70
CA ARG A 198 18.29 -2.65 0.67
C ARG A 198 18.35 -4.04 0.05
N ALA A 199 18.15 -5.08 0.87
CA ALA A 199 18.12 -6.47 0.39
C ALA A 199 17.06 -6.70 -0.70
N ALA A 200 15.94 -5.98 -0.65
CA ALA A 200 14.88 -6.06 -1.65
C ALA A 200 15.18 -5.30 -2.96
N ARG A 201 16.25 -4.49 -2.98
CA ARG A 201 16.64 -3.67 -4.14
C ARG A 201 17.63 -4.37 -5.08
N GLY A 202 18.08 -5.59 -4.74
CA GLY A 202 19.10 -6.28 -5.52
C GLY A 202 20.51 -5.76 -5.30
N ASP A 203 20.75 -4.92 -4.31
CA ASP A 203 22.06 -4.42 -3.91
C ASP A 203 22.74 -5.47 -3.01
N ALA A 204 23.08 -6.64 -3.58
CA ALA A 204 23.88 -7.67 -2.92
C ALA A 204 25.34 -7.60 -3.42
#